data_00ba0765efe9ad163a5490cf92cea2c4
#
_entry.id   00ba0765efe9ad163a5490cf92cea2c4
#
_cell.length_a   1.000
_cell.length_b   1.000
_cell.length_c   1.000
_cell.angle_alpha   90.00
_cell.angle_beta   90.00
_cell.angle_gamma   90.00
#
_symmetry.space_group_name_H-M   'P 1'
#
loop_
_entity.id
_entity.type
_entity.pdbx_description
1 polymer ?
#
loop_
_entity_poly.entity_id
_entity_poly.type
_entity_poly.pdbx_seq_one_letter_code
_entity_poly.pdbx_strand_id
1 'polypeptide(L)'
;KGQTVLFHAAAGGVGQIFCQWAKSLGCKVIGTVGSDEKIKLAKKYGCNEVINYNKENFKDKVLKLTNNEGLPVVYDGVGKNTLENSLGCLKMRGTMVSFGNASGKLDPVDVGKLIAPKGLYLTRPSIAHYTSTREELDEASNKLFEMVKSGSVKVEIFKKYSLKDASIAHQDLEGRKILGPAIITP
;
A
#
# COMPACT_ATOMS: atom_id res chain seq x y z
N LYS A 1 -8.40 5.80 -14.42
CA LYS A 1 -8.52 4.66 -15.33
C LYS A 1 -7.29 4.55 -16.20
N GLY A 2 -6.76 3.34 -16.41
CA GLY A 2 -5.58 3.07 -17.23
C GLY A 2 -4.21 3.44 -16.61
N GLN A 3 -4.17 4.10 -15.47
CA GLN A 3 -2.91 4.44 -14.80
C GLN A 3 -2.30 3.22 -14.11
N THR A 4 -0.96 3.16 -14.13
CA THR A 4 -0.20 2.17 -13.34
C THR A 4 0.32 2.85 -12.07
N VAL A 5 0.14 2.20 -10.92
CA VAL A 5 0.57 2.71 -9.61
C VAL A 5 1.38 1.65 -8.86
N LEU A 6 2.25 2.09 -7.94
CA LEU A 6 2.95 1.20 -7.02
C LEU A 6 2.26 1.24 -5.65
N PHE A 7 2.06 0.07 -5.06
CA PHE A 7 1.55 -0.08 -3.70
C PHE A 7 2.45 -1.01 -2.89
N HIS A 8 3.03 -0.49 -1.81
CA HIS A 8 3.86 -1.30 -0.92
C HIS A 8 3.03 -2.14 0.06
N ALA A 9 3.57 -3.29 0.47
CA ALA A 9 2.91 -4.27 1.33
C ALA A 9 1.53 -4.72 0.77
N ALA A 10 1.49 -5.01 -0.54
CA ALA A 10 0.26 -5.29 -1.29
C ALA A 10 -0.52 -6.52 -0.79
N ALA A 11 0.11 -7.44 -0.06
CA ALA A 11 -0.56 -8.58 0.57
C ALA A 11 -1.07 -8.30 2.00
N GLY A 12 -0.84 -7.10 2.54
CA GLY A 12 -1.34 -6.71 3.86
C GLY A 12 -2.82 -6.34 3.87
N GLY A 13 -3.37 -6.03 5.06
CA GLY A 13 -4.79 -5.72 5.21
C GLY A 13 -5.27 -4.55 4.35
N VAL A 14 -4.53 -3.43 4.33
CA VAL A 14 -4.84 -2.29 3.45
C VAL A 14 -4.59 -2.63 1.99
N GLY A 15 -3.50 -3.36 1.70
CA GLY A 15 -3.15 -3.80 0.34
C GLY A 15 -4.24 -4.66 -0.30
N GLN A 16 -4.83 -5.57 0.46
CA GLN A 16 -5.96 -6.40 0.03
C GLN A 16 -7.13 -5.55 -0.49
N ILE A 17 -7.50 -4.51 0.25
CA ILE A 17 -8.61 -3.62 -0.12
C ILE A 17 -8.21 -2.74 -1.29
N PHE A 18 -7.05 -2.08 -1.18
CA PHE A 18 -6.55 -1.15 -2.19
C PHE A 18 -6.43 -1.79 -3.57
N CYS A 19 -5.78 -2.95 -3.66
CA CYS A 19 -5.49 -3.58 -4.95
C CYS A 19 -6.77 -3.99 -5.69
N GLN A 20 -7.76 -4.52 -4.97
CA GLN A 20 -9.06 -4.86 -5.55
C GLN A 20 -9.82 -3.61 -6.00
N TRP A 21 -9.83 -2.57 -5.18
CA TRP A 21 -10.51 -1.32 -5.50
C TRP A 21 -9.85 -0.62 -6.70
N ALA A 22 -8.53 -0.48 -6.69
CA ALA A 22 -7.79 0.09 -7.82
C ALA A 22 -8.04 -0.67 -9.12
N LYS A 23 -8.07 -2.01 -9.07
CA LYS A 23 -8.43 -2.85 -10.22
C LYS A 23 -9.84 -2.56 -10.72
N SER A 24 -10.83 -2.42 -9.83
CA SER A 24 -12.21 -2.11 -10.22
C SER A 24 -12.35 -0.74 -10.89
N LEU A 25 -11.48 0.20 -10.54
CA LEU A 25 -11.34 1.52 -11.18
C LEU A 25 -10.57 1.47 -12.52
N GLY A 26 -10.12 0.30 -12.94
CA GLY A 26 -9.33 0.11 -14.16
C GLY A 26 -7.88 0.58 -14.06
N CYS A 27 -7.31 0.68 -12.86
CA CYS A 27 -5.89 0.91 -12.66
C CYS A 27 -5.09 -0.39 -12.74
N LYS A 28 -3.83 -0.29 -13.15
CA LYS A 28 -2.85 -1.37 -13.03
C LYS A 28 -2.06 -1.17 -11.73
N VAL A 29 -1.92 -2.23 -10.94
CA VAL A 29 -1.20 -2.16 -9.67
C VAL A 29 0.07 -3.01 -9.76
N ILE A 30 1.21 -2.38 -9.51
CA ILE A 30 2.46 -3.05 -9.18
C ILE A 30 2.50 -3.13 -7.65
N GLY A 31 2.52 -4.34 -7.09
CA GLY A 31 2.59 -4.56 -5.66
C GLY A 31 4.00 -4.92 -5.21
N THR A 32 4.40 -4.54 -3.99
CA THR A 32 5.60 -5.12 -3.39
C THR A 32 5.24 -5.98 -2.18
N VAL A 33 6.02 -7.02 -1.98
CA VAL A 33 5.88 -7.97 -0.87
C VAL A 33 7.25 -8.39 -0.32
N GLY A 34 7.28 -8.92 0.89
CA GLY A 34 8.52 -9.36 1.55
C GLY A 34 8.79 -10.87 1.47
N SER A 35 7.92 -11.66 0.82
CA SER A 35 8.15 -13.11 0.64
C SER A 35 7.42 -13.65 -0.57
N ASP A 36 7.86 -14.80 -1.08
CA ASP A 36 7.26 -15.42 -2.26
C ASP A 36 5.84 -15.93 -2.02
N GLU A 37 5.53 -16.37 -0.81
CA GLU A 37 4.17 -16.79 -0.43
C GLU A 37 3.17 -15.64 -0.61
N LYS A 38 3.60 -14.41 -0.28
CA LYS A 38 2.79 -13.20 -0.41
C LYS A 38 2.56 -12.76 -1.87
N ILE A 39 3.39 -13.23 -2.82
CA ILE A 39 3.21 -12.94 -4.26
C ILE A 39 1.86 -13.47 -4.73
N LYS A 40 1.54 -14.73 -4.42
CA LYS A 40 0.28 -15.36 -4.84
C LYS A 40 -0.92 -14.60 -4.27
N LEU A 41 -0.81 -14.16 -3.01
CA LEU A 41 -1.86 -13.43 -2.31
C LEU A 41 -2.09 -12.04 -2.93
N ALA A 42 -1.02 -11.27 -3.18
CA ALA A 42 -1.13 -9.96 -3.82
C ALA A 42 -1.70 -10.05 -5.24
N LYS A 43 -1.32 -11.07 -6.02
CA LYS A 43 -1.93 -11.35 -7.33
C LYS A 43 -3.41 -11.68 -7.23
N LYS A 44 -3.81 -12.51 -6.25
CA LYS A 44 -5.22 -12.81 -5.95
C LYS A 44 -6.03 -11.53 -5.69
N TYR A 45 -5.43 -10.57 -4.99
CA TYR A 45 -6.06 -9.26 -4.70
C TYR A 45 -6.06 -8.29 -5.88
N GLY A 46 -5.48 -8.66 -7.02
CA GLY A 46 -5.60 -7.89 -8.25
C GLY A 46 -4.38 -7.11 -8.67
N CYS A 47 -3.22 -7.33 -8.03
CA CYS A 47 -1.96 -6.81 -8.56
C CYS A 47 -1.66 -7.42 -9.93
N ASN A 48 -1.31 -6.57 -10.89
CA ASN A 48 -0.87 -7.00 -12.22
C ASN A 48 0.54 -7.59 -12.17
N GLU A 49 1.43 -6.90 -11.43
CA GLU A 49 2.79 -7.33 -11.17
C GLU A 49 3.07 -7.32 -9.67
N VAL A 50 3.91 -8.23 -9.19
CA VAL A 50 4.30 -8.29 -7.78
C VAL A 50 5.80 -8.51 -7.67
N ILE A 51 6.46 -7.67 -6.89
CA ILE A 51 7.90 -7.64 -6.69
C ILE A 51 8.22 -8.07 -5.25
N ASN A 52 9.07 -9.08 -5.10
CA ASN A 52 9.63 -9.43 -3.80
C ASN A 52 10.89 -8.59 -3.55
N TYR A 53 10.75 -7.53 -2.74
CA TYR A 53 11.84 -6.58 -2.47
C TYR A 53 13.04 -7.18 -1.71
N ASN A 54 12.90 -8.38 -1.16
CA ASN A 54 14.04 -9.10 -0.55
C ASN A 54 14.91 -9.84 -1.57
N LYS A 55 14.42 -9.99 -2.82
CA LYS A 55 15.11 -10.71 -3.90
C LYS A 55 15.59 -9.82 -5.03
N GLU A 56 14.89 -8.71 -5.27
CA GLU A 56 15.21 -7.80 -6.37
C GLU A 56 14.95 -6.34 -5.96
N ASN A 57 15.70 -5.42 -6.59
CA ASN A 57 15.49 -3.99 -6.40
C ASN A 57 14.18 -3.58 -7.06
N PHE A 58 13.19 -3.17 -6.25
CA PHE A 58 11.88 -2.84 -6.77
C PHE A 58 11.90 -1.58 -7.67
N LYS A 59 12.80 -0.61 -7.43
CA LYS A 59 12.92 0.58 -8.29
C LYS A 59 13.33 0.18 -9.71
N ASP A 60 14.38 -0.62 -9.83
CA ASP A 60 14.89 -1.04 -11.14
C ASP A 60 13.83 -1.86 -11.89
N LYS A 61 13.11 -2.72 -11.17
CA LYS A 61 12.01 -3.50 -11.74
C LYS A 61 10.85 -2.63 -12.20
N VAL A 62 10.44 -1.66 -11.40
CA VAL A 62 9.39 -0.69 -11.77
C VAL A 62 9.79 0.12 -13.00
N LEU A 63 11.02 0.64 -13.03
CA LEU A 63 11.50 1.38 -14.19
C LEU A 63 11.51 0.53 -15.45
N LYS A 64 11.94 -0.73 -15.36
CA LYS A 64 11.86 -1.69 -16.46
C LYS A 64 10.43 -1.94 -16.94
N LEU A 65 9.49 -2.12 -16.01
CA LEU A 65 8.06 -2.35 -16.33
C LEU A 65 7.37 -1.12 -16.92
N THR A 66 7.95 0.06 -16.76
CA THR A 66 7.41 1.33 -17.24
C THR A 66 8.26 1.95 -18.36
N ASN A 67 9.13 1.18 -19.01
CA ASN A 67 10.05 1.67 -20.07
C ASN A 67 10.84 2.91 -19.63
N ASN A 68 11.25 2.97 -18.36
CA ASN A 68 11.93 4.09 -17.70
C ASN A 68 11.12 5.39 -17.56
N GLU A 69 9.84 5.40 -17.88
CA GLU A 69 8.98 6.57 -17.69
C GLU A 69 8.67 6.84 -16.21
N GLY A 70 8.59 5.77 -15.41
CA GLY A 70 8.17 5.83 -14.01
C GLY A 70 6.65 5.93 -13.84
N LEU A 71 6.23 6.13 -12.61
CA LEU A 71 4.83 6.04 -12.19
C LEU A 71 4.24 7.40 -11.81
N PRO A 72 2.94 7.63 -12.03
CA PRO A 72 2.27 8.85 -11.57
C PRO A 72 2.13 8.89 -10.05
N VAL A 73 1.95 7.73 -9.40
CA VAL A 73 1.72 7.66 -7.95
C VAL A 73 2.39 6.42 -7.36
N VAL A 74 3.00 6.61 -6.19
CA VAL A 74 3.49 5.55 -5.31
C VAL A 74 2.81 5.68 -3.95
N TYR A 75 2.21 4.60 -3.46
CA TYR A 75 1.62 4.49 -2.14
C TYR A 75 2.54 3.71 -1.22
N ASP A 76 3.06 4.35 -0.19
CA ASP A 76 4.08 3.77 0.70
C ASP A 76 3.65 3.81 2.17
N GLY A 77 3.37 2.63 2.72
CA GLY A 77 3.11 2.41 4.13
C GLY A 77 4.33 1.86 4.89
N VAL A 78 5.44 1.59 4.19
CA VAL A 78 6.66 0.99 4.77
C VAL A 78 7.56 2.07 5.37
N GLY A 79 7.86 3.11 4.61
CA GLY A 79 8.54 4.30 5.09
C GLY A 79 10.07 4.25 4.94
N LYS A 80 10.81 4.22 6.06
CA LYS A 80 12.28 4.41 6.08
C LYS A 80 13.03 3.60 5.01
N ASN A 81 12.74 2.32 4.89
CA ASN A 81 13.49 1.42 4.01
C ASN A 81 13.11 1.53 2.52
N THR A 82 12.04 2.25 2.20
CA THR A 82 11.51 2.31 0.84
C THR A 82 11.48 3.70 0.23
N LEU A 83 11.48 4.75 1.03
CA LEU A 83 11.20 6.13 0.62
C LEU A 83 12.03 6.58 -0.59
N GLU A 84 13.35 6.46 -0.54
CA GLU A 84 14.23 6.96 -1.61
C GLU A 84 13.99 6.21 -2.94
N ASN A 85 13.90 4.89 -2.87
CA ASN A 85 13.59 4.09 -4.06
C ASN A 85 12.16 4.33 -4.57
N SER A 86 11.21 4.58 -3.66
CA SER A 86 9.83 4.94 -4.01
C SER A 86 9.75 6.26 -4.78
N LEU A 87 10.48 7.29 -4.30
CA LEU A 87 10.63 8.56 -5.03
C LEU A 87 11.31 8.33 -6.39
N GLY A 88 12.30 7.45 -6.45
CA GLY A 88 12.99 7.07 -7.69
C GLY A 88 12.07 6.42 -8.74
N CYS A 89 11.01 5.73 -8.31
CA CYS A 89 10.00 5.11 -9.19
C CYS A 89 9.06 6.12 -9.86
N LEU A 90 9.00 7.37 -9.37
CA LEU A 90 8.05 8.36 -9.86
C LEU A 90 8.52 8.98 -11.18
N LYS A 91 7.57 9.25 -12.06
CA LYS A 91 7.78 10.10 -13.24
C LYS A 91 7.84 11.58 -12.87
N MET A 92 8.13 12.44 -13.82
CA MET A 92 8.04 13.91 -13.66
C MET A 92 6.66 14.28 -13.07
N ARG A 93 6.68 15.14 -12.04
CA ARG A 93 5.48 15.60 -11.30
C ARG A 93 4.64 14.47 -10.72
N GLY A 94 5.27 13.31 -10.44
CA GLY A 94 4.62 12.19 -9.76
C GLY A 94 4.42 12.46 -8.28
N THR A 95 3.49 11.72 -7.67
CA THR A 95 3.09 11.90 -6.27
C THR A 95 3.52 10.70 -5.43
N MET A 96 4.25 10.97 -4.34
CA MET A 96 4.53 10.03 -3.27
C MET A 96 3.50 10.20 -2.15
N VAL A 97 2.71 9.18 -1.90
CA VAL A 97 1.76 9.12 -0.78
C VAL A 97 2.36 8.26 0.33
N SER A 98 3.00 8.92 1.30
CA SER A 98 3.63 8.26 2.45
C SER A 98 2.62 8.14 3.59
N PHE A 99 1.89 7.01 3.71
CA PHE A 99 0.81 6.85 4.68
C PHE A 99 1.16 5.97 5.89
N GLY A 100 2.39 5.44 5.97
CA GLY A 100 2.83 4.57 7.06
C GLY A 100 4.32 4.63 7.34
N ASN A 101 4.74 4.02 8.46
CA ASN A 101 6.12 3.93 8.93
C ASN A 101 6.44 2.52 9.44
N ALA A 102 5.99 1.47 8.77
CA ALA A 102 6.15 0.08 9.24
C ALA A 102 7.63 -0.35 9.40
N SER A 103 8.57 0.31 8.70
CA SER A 103 10.01 0.07 8.84
C SER A 103 10.73 1.09 9.74
N GLY A 104 10.00 1.95 10.41
CA GLY A 104 10.53 2.98 11.31
C GLY A 104 10.30 4.41 10.81
N LYS A 105 10.65 5.37 11.67
CA LYS A 105 10.52 6.81 11.37
C LYS A 105 11.34 7.18 10.14
N LEU A 106 10.76 8.03 9.29
CA LEU A 106 11.45 8.57 8.11
C LEU A 106 12.63 9.44 8.55
N ASP A 107 13.73 9.30 7.83
CA ASP A 107 14.83 10.25 7.92
C ASP A 107 14.43 11.58 7.23
N PRO A 108 15.11 12.69 7.53
CA PRO A 108 14.87 13.96 6.84
C PRO A 108 14.97 13.82 5.32
N VAL A 109 14.03 14.40 4.60
CA VAL A 109 13.98 14.36 3.13
C VAL A 109 14.75 15.54 2.56
N ASP A 110 15.81 15.26 1.83
CA ASP A 110 16.53 16.28 1.04
C ASP A 110 15.66 16.66 -0.17
N VAL A 111 14.99 17.80 -0.04
CA VAL A 111 14.08 18.32 -1.07
C VAL A 111 14.85 18.65 -2.37
N GLY A 112 16.06 19.20 -2.24
CA GLY A 112 16.90 19.55 -3.39
C GLY A 112 17.33 18.33 -4.20
N LYS A 113 17.72 17.26 -3.49
CA LYS A 113 18.22 16.02 -4.12
C LYS A 113 17.10 15.08 -4.59
N LEU A 114 16.05 14.92 -3.81
CA LEU A 114 15.07 13.85 -4.03
C LEU A 114 13.78 14.33 -4.70
N ILE A 115 13.39 15.57 -4.51
CA ILE A 115 12.11 16.12 -4.98
C ILE A 115 12.29 17.01 -6.20
N ALA A 116 13.20 17.98 -6.11
CA ALA A 116 13.38 19.03 -7.13
C ALA A 116 13.71 18.49 -8.52
N PRO A 117 14.55 17.45 -8.72
CA PRO A 117 14.95 17.02 -10.07
C PRO A 117 13.78 16.59 -10.97
N LYS A 118 12.69 16.13 -10.37
CA LYS A 118 11.49 15.70 -11.09
C LYS A 118 10.25 16.53 -10.76
N GLY A 119 10.37 17.55 -9.89
CA GLY A 119 9.24 18.35 -9.40
C GLY A 119 8.17 17.48 -8.72
N LEU A 120 8.60 16.57 -7.84
CA LEU A 120 7.70 15.59 -7.23
C LEU A 120 6.81 16.23 -6.16
N TYR A 121 5.67 15.60 -5.92
CA TYR A 121 4.81 15.88 -4.78
C TYR A 121 5.04 14.81 -3.71
N LEU A 122 5.26 15.23 -2.47
CA LEU A 122 5.34 14.35 -1.31
C LEU A 122 4.23 14.74 -0.33
N THR A 123 3.34 13.81 -0.03
CA THR A 123 2.28 14.02 0.96
C THR A 123 2.32 12.95 2.04
N ARG A 124 1.97 13.36 3.28
CA ARG A 124 1.84 12.48 4.44
C ARG A 124 0.40 12.56 4.96
N PRO A 125 -0.56 11.86 4.32
CA PRO A 125 -1.95 11.90 4.74
C PRO A 125 -2.16 11.13 6.05
N SER A 126 -3.16 11.58 6.80
CA SER A 126 -3.78 10.84 7.89
C SER A 126 -5.25 10.67 7.57
N ILE A 127 -5.87 9.59 8.03
CA ILE A 127 -7.31 9.39 7.86
C ILE A 127 -8.10 10.56 8.44
N ALA A 128 -7.65 11.15 9.55
CA ALA A 128 -8.28 12.32 10.16
C ALA A 128 -8.35 13.55 9.24
N HIS A 129 -7.45 13.67 8.25
CA HIS A 129 -7.51 14.77 7.28
C HIS A 129 -8.60 14.59 6.22
N TYR A 130 -9.11 13.37 6.06
CA TYR A 130 -10.11 13.00 5.05
C TYR A 130 -11.45 12.60 5.63
N THR A 131 -11.56 12.61 6.96
CA THR A 131 -12.76 12.27 7.72
C THR A 131 -12.91 13.22 8.91
N SER A 132 -12.62 14.52 8.68
CA SER A 132 -12.60 15.54 9.73
C SER A 132 -14.01 15.97 10.16
N THR A 133 -14.98 15.80 9.27
CA THR A 133 -16.39 16.02 9.58
C THR A 133 -17.17 14.71 9.54
N ARG A 134 -18.38 14.71 10.10
CA ARG A 134 -19.26 13.55 10.06
C ARG A 134 -19.65 13.20 8.63
N GLU A 135 -19.89 14.18 7.80
CA GLU A 135 -20.26 14.03 6.40
C GLU A 135 -19.15 13.35 5.59
N GLU A 136 -17.89 13.81 5.77
CA GLU A 136 -16.73 13.18 5.12
C GLU A 136 -16.52 11.73 5.56
N LEU A 137 -16.72 11.45 6.86
CA LEU A 137 -16.63 10.09 7.39
C LEU A 137 -17.73 9.20 6.78
N ASP A 138 -18.95 9.67 6.73
CA ASP A 138 -20.09 8.92 6.20
C ASP A 138 -19.90 8.68 4.69
N GLU A 139 -19.45 9.69 3.94
CA GLU A 139 -19.17 9.54 2.49
C GLU A 139 -18.07 8.50 2.24
N ALA A 140 -16.95 8.59 2.95
CA ALA A 140 -15.83 7.65 2.81
C ALA A 140 -16.24 6.22 3.20
N SER A 141 -16.98 6.07 4.30
CA SER A 141 -17.45 4.77 4.80
C SER A 141 -18.46 4.15 3.83
N ASN A 142 -19.41 4.92 3.34
CA ASN A 142 -20.42 4.44 2.39
C ASN A 142 -19.75 3.95 1.10
N LYS A 143 -18.79 4.70 0.54
CA LYS A 143 -18.04 4.26 -0.64
C LYS A 143 -17.34 2.93 -0.41
N LEU A 144 -16.69 2.74 0.74
CA LEU A 144 -16.03 1.48 1.07
C LEU A 144 -17.05 0.33 1.21
N PHE A 145 -18.15 0.56 1.91
CA PHE A 145 -19.19 -0.45 2.11
C PHE A 145 -19.89 -0.82 0.79
N GLU A 146 -20.09 0.12 -0.11
CA GLU A 146 -20.61 -0.17 -1.46
C GLU A 146 -19.65 -1.08 -2.23
N MET A 147 -18.35 -0.84 -2.16
CA MET A 147 -17.35 -1.71 -2.81
C MET A 147 -17.35 -3.13 -2.24
N VAL A 148 -17.55 -3.27 -0.93
CA VAL A 148 -17.69 -4.59 -0.27
C VAL A 148 -19.03 -5.24 -0.63
N LYS A 149 -20.13 -4.50 -0.58
CA LYS A 149 -21.48 -4.99 -0.87
C LYS A 149 -21.62 -5.43 -2.33
N SER A 150 -21.02 -4.72 -3.26
CA SER A 150 -21.00 -5.09 -4.68
C SER A 150 -20.12 -6.31 -4.99
N GLY A 151 -19.30 -6.77 -4.04
CA GLY A 151 -18.32 -7.82 -4.24
C GLY A 151 -17.06 -7.39 -5.01
N SER A 152 -16.92 -6.10 -5.33
CA SER A 152 -15.73 -5.54 -5.97
C SER A 152 -14.51 -5.59 -5.04
N VAL A 153 -14.74 -5.51 -3.74
CA VAL A 153 -13.75 -5.71 -2.68
C VAL A 153 -14.23 -6.81 -1.76
N LYS A 154 -13.43 -7.86 -1.61
CA LYS A 154 -13.66 -8.96 -0.67
C LYS A 154 -12.62 -8.90 0.44
N VAL A 155 -13.06 -8.76 1.68
CA VAL A 155 -12.17 -8.76 2.85
C VAL A 155 -12.10 -10.17 3.41
N GLU A 156 -10.93 -10.79 3.25
CA GLU A 156 -10.67 -12.13 3.79
C GLU A 156 -10.00 -12.00 5.15
N ILE A 157 -10.67 -12.46 6.19
CA ILE A 157 -10.08 -12.51 7.54
C ILE A 157 -9.12 -13.68 7.60
N PHE A 158 -7.84 -13.38 7.80
CA PHE A 158 -6.77 -14.38 7.86
C PHE A 158 -6.82 -15.18 9.18
N LYS A 159 -6.99 -14.48 10.30
CA LYS A 159 -7.01 -15.13 11.63
C LYS A 159 -7.96 -14.40 12.58
N LYS A 160 -8.61 -15.17 13.42
CA LYS A 160 -9.43 -14.67 14.53
C LYS A 160 -8.72 -15.02 15.85
N TYR A 161 -8.69 -14.06 16.76
CA TYR A 161 -8.20 -14.22 18.12
C TYR A 161 -9.32 -13.93 19.11
N SER A 162 -9.33 -14.58 20.26
CA SER A 162 -10.19 -14.15 21.34
C SER A 162 -9.60 -12.91 22.03
N LEU A 163 -10.43 -12.12 22.70
CA LEU A 163 -9.95 -10.92 23.42
C LEU A 163 -8.86 -11.25 24.45
N LYS A 164 -8.95 -12.40 25.13
CA LYS A 164 -7.94 -12.88 26.08
C LYS A 164 -6.56 -13.13 25.43
N ASP A 165 -6.54 -13.40 24.13
CA ASP A 165 -5.34 -13.71 23.36
C ASP A 165 -4.80 -12.46 22.61
N ALA A 166 -5.23 -11.24 22.99
CA ALA A 166 -4.83 -10.00 22.33
C ALA A 166 -3.30 -9.82 22.31
N SER A 167 -2.59 -10.21 23.38
CA SER A 167 -1.12 -10.16 23.42
C SER A 167 -0.49 -11.07 22.36
N ILE A 168 -1.06 -12.24 22.10
CA ILE A 168 -0.60 -13.16 21.06
C ILE A 168 -0.87 -12.56 19.68
N ALA A 169 -2.02 -11.91 19.49
CA ALA A 169 -2.35 -11.23 18.25
C ALA A 169 -1.32 -10.13 17.91
N HIS A 170 -0.90 -9.33 18.91
CA HIS A 170 0.14 -8.33 18.75
C HIS A 170 1.50 -8.95 18.40
N GLN A 171 1.92 -9.99 19.14
CA GLN A 171 3.18 -10.69 18.85
C GLN A 171 3.21 -11.28 17.44
N ASP A 172 2.11 -11.89 16.99
CA ASP A 172 2.01 -12.45 15.65
C ASP A 172 2.05 -11.34 14.56
N LEU A 173 1.45 -10.18 14.83
CA LEU A 173 1.47 -9.02 13.93
C LEU A 173 2.89 -8.45 13.82
N GLU A 174 3.55 -8.19 14.95
CA GLU A 174 4.93 -7.68 15.01
C GLU A 174 5.92 -8.68 14.41
N GLY A 175 5.71 -9.96 14.68
CA GLY A 175 6.49 -11.08 14.10
C GLY A 175 6.21 -11.34 12.61
N ARG A 176 5.34 -10.55 11.97
CA ARG A 176 4.96 -10.68 10.54
C ARG A 176 4.39 -12.06 10.16
N LYS A 177 3.83 -12.80 11.13
CA LYS A 177 3.21 -14.12 10.94
C LYS A 177 1.80 -14.01 10.35
N ILE A 178 1.19 -12.82 10.40
CA ILE A 178 -0.14 -12.55 9.86
C ILE A 178 -0.03 -12.20 8.38
N LEU A 179 -0.67 -12.99 7.52
CA LEU A 179 -0.63 -12.83 6.06
C LEU A 179 -1.78 -11.97 5.51
N GLY A 180 -2.67 -11.48 6.35
CA GLY A 180 -3.84 -10.67 5.96
C GLY A 180 -4.49 -10.02 7.18
N PRO A 181 -5.70 -9.49 7.07
CA PRO A 181 -6.43 -8.92 8.21
C PRO A 181 -6.67 -9.96 9.30
N ALA A 182 -6.43 -9.57 10.55
CA ALA A 182 -6.78 -10.34 11.72
C ALA A 182 -7.80 -9.55 12.56
N ILE A 183 -8.68 -10.24 13.23
CA ILE A 183 -9.68 -9.65 14.12
C ILE A 183 -9.60 -10.26 15.51
N ILE A 184 -9.92 -9.45 16.51
CA ILE A 184 -10.09 -9.90 17.89
C ILE A 184 -11.60 -9.89 18.16
N THR A 185 -12.10 -10.99 18.68
CA THR A 185 -13.51 -11.14 19.05
C THR A 185 -13.64 -11.27 20.57
N PRO A 186 -14.72 -10.74 21.18
CA PRO A 186 -15.02 -10.90 22.61
C PRO A 186 -15.05 -12.36 23.03
#